data_a1c826dd111b6ee5912eef95f4e4c898
#
_entry.id   a1c826dd111b6ee5912eef95f4e4c898
#
_cell.length_a   1.000
_cell.length_b   1.000
_cell.length_c   1.000
_cell.angle_alpha   90.00
_cell.angle_beta   90.00
_cell.angle_gamma   90.00
#
_symmetry.space_group_name_H-M   'P 1'
#
loop_
_entity.id
_entity.type
_entity.pdbx_description
1 polymer ?
#
loop_
_entity_poly.entity_id
_entity_poly.type
_entity_poly.pdbx_seq_one_letter_code
_entity_poly.pdbx_strand_id
1 'polypeptide(L)'
;MPVCIGNIFDKDFFKVWHSNKVRDIRQGINQGDFSKCSEQECPNLHNLPNKTQDLVASPLPNKIMLTIDQSCNLACPSCRLQPIIDKNSANAKKILDHVFGFYTKHDVPVEIFCDGYGDIFASKSYLTFFKENTLPNNVKLTITTNGTTLHQYKDLIEKMHSNILSVVVSLDAGTPETYTQIRNSDFEQVIDNCRWLHENNIVTHGQFVLQRKNQNEVVKYYELGHRLGFKTISMQLLDRWGHHTEQWWNNNQVAVDQKLLNELNFLSNNNVQMCGGIKHLLNTNHHSPA
;
A
#
# COMPACT_ATOMS: atom_id res chain seq x y z
N MET A 1 8.30 -4.63 -15.25
CA MET A 1 9.20 -4.03 -14.22
C MET A 1 9.14 -2.50 -14.33
N PRO A 2 9.09 -1.77 -13.24
CA PRO A 2 9.09 -0.31 -13.28
C PRO A 2 10.36 0.22 -13.95
N VAL A 3 10.23 1.31 -14.70
CA VAL A 3 11.36 1.93 -15.42
C VAL A 3 12.15 2.80 -14.46
N CYS A 4 13.43 2.49 -14.23
CA CYS A 4 14.32 3.36 -13.46
C CYS A 4 14.53 4.68 -14.23
N ILE A 5 14.13 5.80 -13.67
CA ILE A 5 14.25 7.13 -14.27
C ILE A 5 15.51 7.90 -13.84
N GLY A 6 16.18 7.45 -12.80
CA GLY A 6 17.43 8.05 -12.30
C GLY A 6 17.72 7.62 -10.87
N ASN A 7 18.83 8.16 -10.35
CA ASN A 7 19.26 7.98 -8.98
C ASN A 7 19.25 9.34 -8.28
N ILE A 8 18.53 9.45 -7.17
CA ILE A 8 18.39 10.70 -6.41
C ILE A 8 19.68 11.14 -5.71
N PHE A 9 20.66 10.23 -5.57
CA PHE A 9 21.97 10.57 -5.01
C PHE A 9 22.95 11.14 -6.04
N ASP A 10 22.74 10.84 -7.33
CA ASP A 10 23.63 11.32 -8.41
C ASP A 10 23.19 12.68 -8.95
N LYS A 11 21.90 13.00 -8.81
CA LYS A 11 21.33 14.24 -9.33
C LYS A 11 20.28 14.78 -8.37
N ASP A 12 20.13 16.10 -8.38
CA ASP A 12 19.01 16.79 -7.76
C ASP A 12 17.68 16.15 -8.20
N PHE A 13 16.77 15.98 -7.25
CA PHE A 13 15.44 15.41 -7.49
C PHE A 13 14.69 16.09 -8.65
N PHE A 14 14.78 17.43 -8.71
CA PHE A 14 14.23 18.23 -9.81
C PHE A 14 14.85 17.82 -11.17
N LYS A 15 16.15 17.63 -11.25
CA LYS A 15 16.85 17.22 -12.48
C LYS A 15 16.47 15.81 -12.92
N VAL A 16 16.22 14.90 -11.97
CA VAL A 16 15.71 13.55 -12.30
C VAL A 16 14.31 13.65 -12.89
N TRP A 17 13.41 14.42 -12.25
CA TRP A 17 12.02 14.58 -12.66
C TRP A 17 11.85 15.26 -14.02
N HIS A 18 12.77 16.18 -14.38
CA HIS A 18 12.80 16.90 -15.65
C HIS A 18 13.79 16.33 -16.67
N SER A 19 14.33 15.14 -16.43
CA SER A 19 15.26 14.50 -17.38
C SER A 19 14.59 14.19 -18.72
N ASN A 20 15.40 14.08 -19.78
CA ASN A 20 14.93 13.71 -21.11
C ASN A 20 14.15 12.39 -21.05
N LYS A 21 14.68 11.39 -20.32
CA LYS A 21 14.04 10.09 -20.16
C LYS A 21 12.61 10.20 -19.60
N VAL A 22 12.38 11.04 -18.62
CA VAL A 22 11.04 11.25 -18.03
C VAL A 22 10.13 12.01 -18.99
N ARG A 23 10.67 12.99 -19.72
CA ARG A 23 9.90 13.70 -20.78
C ARG A 23 9.45 12.76 -21.87
N ASP A 24 10.34 11.88 -22.35
CA ASP A 24 10.04 10.92 -23.40
C ASP A 24 8.95 9.92 -22.96
N ILE A 25 8.99 9.45 -21.70
CA ILE A 25 7.95 8.59 -21.13
C ILE A 25 6.60 9.31 -21.08
N ARG A 26 6.56 10.56 -20.60
CA ARG A 26 5.32 11.35 -20.54
C ARG A 26 4.75 11.65 -21.93
N GLN A 27 5.62 11.98 -22.88
CA GLN A 27 5.22 12.21 -24.26
C GLN A 27 4.64 10.94 -24.88
N GLY A 28 5.27 9.77 -24.64
CA GLY A 28 4.72 8.49 -25.09
C GLY A 28 3.33 8.23 -24.51
N ILE A 29 3.15 8.40 -23.19
CA ILE A 29 1.84 8.24 -22.53
C ILE A 29 0.79 9.18 -23.14
N ASN A 30 1.11 10.45 -23.39
CA ASN A 30 0.20 11.41 -24.02
C ASN A 30 -0.16 11.03 -25.46
N GLN A 31 0.68 10.27 -26.14
CA GLN A 31 0.45 9.74 -27.49
C GLN A 31 -0.21 8.36 -27.51
N GLY A 32 -0.54 7.81 -26.32
CA GLY A 32 -1.12 6.46 -26.18
C GLY A 32 -0.09 5.33 -26.21
N ASP A 33 1.21 5.64 -26.17
CA ASP A 33 2.26 4.63 -26.02
C ASP A 33 2.49 4.28 -24.55
N PHE A 34 2.00 3.12 -24.14
CA PHE A 34 2.14 2.56 -22.81
C PHE A 34 3.23 1.45 -22.75
N SER A 35 4.11 1.36 -23.74
CA SER A 35 5.18 0.34 -23.81
C SER A 35 6.13 0.35 -22.61
N LYS A 36 6.19 1.45 -21.85
CA LYS A 36 6.95 1.59 -20.61
C LYS A 36 6.15 1.27 -19.36
N CYS A 37 4.88 0.92 -19.49
CA CYS A 37 4.01 0.52 -18.39
C CYS A 37 3.92 -0.99 -18.32
N SER A 38 3.70 -1.55 -17.11
CA SER A 38 3.37 -2.97 -16.97
C SER A 38 1.87 -3.14 -17.10
N GLU A 39 1.42 -3.81 -18.15
CA GLU A 39 0.00 -4.08 -18.38
C GLU A 39 -0.60 -4.95 -17.25
N GLN A 40 0.22 -5.82 -16.65
CA GLN A 40 -0.21 -6.72 -15.58
C GLN A 40 -0.24 -6.04 -14.21
N GLU A 41 0.65 -5.06 -13.97
CA GLU A 41 0.85 -4.47 -12.65
C GLU A 41 0.24 -3.06 -12.51
N CYS A 42 -0.06 -2.38 -13.63
CA CYS A 42 -0.56 -1.00 -13.58
C CYS A 42 -2.09 -0.94 -13.50
N PRO A 43 -2.67 -0.61 -12.34
CA PRO A 43 -4.13 -0.56 -12.19
C PRO A 43 -4.79 0.53 -13.04
N ASN A 44 -4.02 1.51 -13.50
CA ASN A 44 -4.53 2.64 -14.27
C ASN A 44 -4.69 2.33 -15.77
N LEU A 45 -3.95 1.35 -16.32
CA LEU A 45 -4.06 1.01 -17.74
C LEU A 45 -5.44 0.45 -18.11
N HIS A 46 -6.10 -0.24 -17.18
CA HIS A 46 -7.44 -0.80 -17.41
C HIS A 46 -8.58 0.22 -17.27
N ASN A 47 -8.27 1.44 -16.83
CA ASN A 47 -9.24 2.51 -16.57
C ASN A 47 -8.87 3.81 -17.29
N LEU A 48 -8.12 3.73 -18.39
CA LEU A 48 -7.76 4.93 -19.16
C LEU A 48 -9.02 5.58 -19.74
N PRO A 49 -9.21 6.89 -19.54
CA PRO A 49 -10.30 7.61 -20.20
C PRO A 49 -10.10 7.54 -21.70
N ASN A 50 -11.19 7.39 -22.46
CA ASN A 50 -11.20 7.32 -23.94
C ASN A 50 -10.63 8.55 -24.65
N LYS A 51 -10.25 9.59 -23.91
CA LYS A 51 -9.55 10.78 -24.42
C LYS A 51 -8.41 11.10 -23.45
N THR A 52 -7.19 11.05 -23.93
CA THR A 52 -6.06 11.70 -23.27
C THR A 52 -6.34 13.20 -23.25
N GLN A 53 -6.72 13.73 -22.09
CA GLN A 53 -6.62 15.17 -21.87
C GLN A 53 -5.12 15.50 -21.91
N ASP A 54 -4.77 16.66 -22.48
CA ASP A 54 -3.41 17.18 -22.40
C ASP A 54 -2.99 17.27 -20.92
N LEU A 55 -2.33 16.23 -20.46
CA LEU A 55 -1.88 16.14 -19.08
C LEU A 55 -0.67 17.06 -18.92
N VAL A 56 -0.93 18.25 -18.41
CA VAL A 56 0.15 19.15 -17.98
C VAL A 56 0.82 18.47 -16.78
N ALA A 57 2.04 18.02 -17.00
CA ALA A 57 2.82 17.40 -15.93
C ALA A 57 3.04 18.41 -14.79
N SER A 58 2.76 17.98 -13.57
CA SER A 58 3.13 18.77 -12.39
C SER A 58 4.62 19.10 -12.41
N PRO A 59 5.02 20.33 -12.02
CA PRO A 59 6.44 20.72 -11.95
C PRO A 59 7.27 19.78 -11.08
N LEU A 60 6.65 19.17 -10.08
CA LEU A 60 7.23 18.18 -9.18
C LEU A 60 6.25 17.05 -8.90
N PRO A 61 6.72 15.86 -8.51
CA PRO A 61 5.83 14.82 -8.01
C PRO A 61 5.03 15.32 -6.81
N ASN A 62 3.72 15.22 -6.86
CA ASN A 62 2.85 15.49 -5.72
C ASN A 62 2.50 14.22 -4.93
N LYS A 63 2.92 13.06 -5.42
CA LYS A 63 2.79 11.75 -4.77
C LYS A 63 4.10 10.98 -4.90
N ILE A 64 4.59 10.46 -3.78
CA ILE A 64 5.82 9.66 -3.72
C ILE A 64 5.55 8.42 -2.88
N MET A 65 5.94 7.25 -3.40
CA MET A 65 5.99 6.02 -2.62
C MET A 65 7.42 5.77 -2.15
N LEU A 66 7.62 5.68 -0.84
CA LEU A 66 8.91 5.38 -0.23
C LEU A 66 8.95 3.91 0.19
N THR A 67 9.63 3.10 -0.61
CA THR A 67 9.89 1.68 -0.38
C THR A 67 11.37 1.49 -0.06
N ILE A 68 11.81 1.95 1.12
CA ILE A 68 13.23 2.10 1.46
C ILE A 68 13.75 1.12 2.48
N ASP A 69 12.85 0.41 3.18
CA ASP A 69 13.21 -0.47 4.28
C ASP A 69 12.34 -1.73 4.24
N GLN A 70 12.97 -2.88 4.49
CA GLN A 70 12.30 -4.18 4.55
C GLN A 70 11.96 -4.62 5.98
N SER A 71 12.27 -3.79 6.98
CA SER A 71 12.02 -4.11 8.39
C SER A 71 10.55 -4.40 8.63
N CYS A 72 10.27 -5.54 9.24
CA CYS A 72 8.93 -5.95 9.65
C CYS A 72 9.04 -6.90 10.84
N ASN A 73 8.24 -6.67 11.85
CA ASN A 73 8.18 -7.50 13.05
C ASN A 73 7.41 -8.82 12.84
N LEU A 74 6.73 -8.99 11.70
CA LEU A 74 5.98 -10.20 11.37
C LEU A 74 6.71 -11.08 10.36
N ALA A 75 6.37 -12.38 10.40
CA ALA A 75 6.72 -13.39 9.41
C ALA A 75 5.45 -14.01 8.84
N CYS A 76 4.66 -13.21 8.11
CA CYS A 76 3.45 -13.72 7.47
C CYS A 76 3.82 -14.79 6.44
N PRO A 77 3.20 -15.98 6.49
CA PRO A 77 3.55 -17.10 5.59
C PRO A 77 3.51 -16.77 4.11
N SER A 78 2.68 -15.82 3.71
CA SER A 78 2.56 -15.35 2.32
C SER A 78 3.62 -14.32 1.92
N CYS A 79 4.37 -13.76 2.87
CA CYS A 79 5.27 -12.63 2.62
C CYS A 79 6.75 -12.99 2.85
N ARG A 80 7.09 -13.62 3.98
CA ARG A 80 8.50 -13.88 4.35
C ARG A 80 8.62 -15.03 5.33
N LEU A 81 9.81 -15.64 5.37
CA LEU A 81 10.08 -16.81 6.22
C LEU A 81 10.38 -16.45 7.69
N GLN A 82 10.87 -15.23 7.93
CA GLN A 82 11.23 -14.75 9.27
C GLN A 82 11.05 -13.23 9.36
N PRO A 83 10.87 -12.66 10.56
CA PRO A 83 10.91 -11.22 10.75
C PRO A 83 12.24 -10.65 10.25
N ILE A 84 12.19 -9.46 9.67
CA ILE A 84 13.39 -8.73 9.23
C ILE A 84 13.48 -7.47 10.07
N ILE A 85 14.52 -7.39 10.89
CA ILE A 85 14.82 -6.16 11.64
C ILE A 85 16.12 -5.61 11.06
N ASP A 86 16.00 -4.66 10.16
CA ASP A 86 17.15 -4.03 9.57
C ASP A 86 17.84 -3.09 10.59
N LYS A 87 19.14 -3.17 10.64
CA LYS A 87 19.96 -2.35 11.55
C LYS A 87 20.25 -1.02 10.87
N ASN A 88 19.24 -0.14 10.83
CA ASN A 88 19.43 1.25 10.48
C ASN A 88 20.23 1.45 9.17
N SER A 89 19.62 1.16 8.05
CA SER A 89 20.26 1.34 6.75
C SER A 89 20.69 2.80 6.56
N ALA A 90 21.99 3.04 6.43
CA ALA A 90 22.52 4.38 6.14
C ALA A 90 21.92 4.96 4.85
N ASN A 91 21.56 4.11 3.91
CA ASN A 91 20.88 4.52 2.68
C ASN A 91 19.43 4.93 2.96
N ALA A 92 18.68 4.21 3.81
CA ALA A 92 17.32 4.59 4.18
C ALA A 92 17.29 5.97 4.82
N LYS A 93 18.20 6.24 5.79
CA LYS A 93 18.33 7.57 6.39
C LYS A 93 18.63 8.65 5.34
N LYS A 94 19.59 8.43 4.45
CA LYS A 94 19.92 9.38 3.39
C LYS A 94 18.74 9.67 2.47
N ILE A 95 17.94 8.65 2.12
CA ILE A 95 16.75 8.83 1.27
C ILE A 95 15.71 9.69 2.00
N LEU A 96 15.45 9.40 3.28
CA LEU A 96 14.50 10.17 4.09
C LEU A 96 14.96 11.64 4.17
N ASP A 97 16.20 11.88 4.58
CA ASP A 97 16.76 13.23 4.68
C ASP A 97 16.68 13.98 3.34
N HIS A 98 16.97 13.30 2.23
CA HIS A 98 16.94 13.90 0.90
C HIS A 98 15.52 14.24 0.44
N VAL A 99 14.58 13.30 0.54
CA VAL A 99 13.21 13.49 0.07
C VAL A 99 12.48 14.52 0.93
N PHE A 100 12.46 14.33 2.25
CA PHE A 100 11.75 15.24 3.14
C PHE A 100 12.40 16.63 3.16
N GLY A 101 13.76 16.70 3.18
CA GLY A 101 14.50 17.96 3.09
C GLY A 101 14.21 18.73 1.82
N PHE A 102 14.06 18.05 0.68
CA PHE A 102 13.70 18.70 -0.57
C PHE A 102 12.32 19.37 -0.48
N TYR A 103 11.28 18.65 -0.03
CA TYR A 103 9.91 19.20 0.05
C TYR A 103 9.78 20.27 1.15
N THR A 104 10.50 20.14 2.25
CA THR A 104 10.59 21.18 3.28
C THR A 104 11.18 22.48 2.70
N LYS A 105 12.27 22.38 1.94
CA LYS A 105 12.95 23.54 1.36
C LYS A 105 12.12 24.26 0.30
N HIS A 106 11.36 23.51 -0.50
CA HIS A 106 10.64 24.07 -1.66
C HIS A 106 9.18 24.41 -1.37
N ASP A 107 8.66 24.06 -0.18
CA ASP A 107 7.27 24.30 0.27
C ASP A 107 6.21 23.87 -0.76
N VAL A 108 6.45 22.76 -1.45
CA VAL A 108 5.52 22.21 -2.44
C VAL A 108 4.69 21.11 -1.80
N PRO A 109 3.35 21.13 -1.96
CA PRO A 109 2.50 20.08 -1.42
C PRO A 109 2.86 18.71 -1.97
N VAL A 110 3.02 17.73 -1.06
CA VAL A 110 3.32 16.34 -1.41
C VAL A 110 2.61 15.37 -0.47
N GLU A 111 2.10 14.30 -1.04
CA GLU A 111 1.67 13.11 -0.32
C GLU A 111 2.78 12.04 -0.42
N ILE A 112 3.28 11.61 0.73
CA ILE A 112 4.31 10.58 0.82
C ILE A 112 3.68 9.31 1.38
N PHE A 113 3.66 8.27 0.56
CA PHE A 113 3.25 6.93 0.96
C PHE A 113 4.44 6.24 1.61
N CYS A 114 4.38 6.09 2.92
CA CYS A 114 5.32 5.28 3.69
C CYS A 114 4.83 3.83 3.64
N ASP A 115 5.20 3.16 2.58
CA ASP A 115 4.79 1.80 2.25
C ASP A 115 6.03 0.99 1.85
N GLY A 116 5.85 -0.25 1.51
CA GLY A 116 6.88 -1.06 0.92
C GLY A 116 6.90 -2.49 1.41
N TYR A 117 8.09 -3.06 1.38
CA TYR A 117 8.31 -4.47 1.74
C TYR A 117 8.38 -4.71 3.25
N GLY A 118 8.08 -3.71 4.08
CA GLY A 118 8.18 -3.77 5.52
C GLY A 118 7.02 -3.11 6.26
N ASP A 119 7.28 -2.75 7.51
CA ASP A 119 6.38 -1.99 8.36
C ASP A 119 7.14 -0.80 8.96
N ILE A 120 6.63 0.41 8.81
CA ILE A 120 7.34 1.61 9.24
C ILE A 120 7.58 1.64 10.76
N PHE A 121 6.67 1.05 11.55
CA PHE A 121 6.80 0.95 13.01
C PHE A 121 7.75 -0.16 13.48
N ALA A 122 8.25 -0.98 12.55
CA ALA A 122 9.37 -1.89 12.78
C ALA A 122 10.69 -1.34 12.22
N SER A 123 10.65 -0.26 11.43
CA SER A 123 11.83 0.35 10.81
C SER A 123 12.49 1.35 11.72
N LYS A 124 13.71 1.06 12.15
CA LYS A 124 14.51 1.99 12.95
C LYS A 124 14.78 3.30 12.20
N SER A 125 14.97 3.24 10.89
CA SER A 125 15.24 4.42 10.06
C SER A 125 14.05 5.38 10.05
N TYR A 126 12.83 4.89 9.81
CA TYR A 126 11.63 5.71 9.85
C TYR A 126 11.35 6.25 11.26
N LEU A 127 11.42 5.38 12.28
CA LEU A 127 11.16 5.78 13.66
C LEU A 127 12.12 6.86 14.15
N THR A 128 13.42 6.71 13.87
CA THR A 128 14.42 7.72 14.22
C THR A 128 14.13 9.03 13.49
N PHE A 129 13.90 8.96 12.18
CA PHE A 129 13.63 10.16 11.39
C PHE A 129 12.41 10.93 11.92
N PHE A 130 11.27 10.27 12.15
CA PHE A 130 10.06 10.94 12.62
C PHE A 130 10.14 11.41 14.09
N LYS A 131 10.94 10.75 14.93
CA LYS A 131 11.22 11.22 16.30
C LYS A 131 12.07 12.49 16.31
N GLU A 132 13.08 12.55 15.46
CA GLU A 132 14.06 13.65 15.43
C GLU A 132 13.57 14.87 14.64
N ASN A 133 12.65 14.70 13.70
CA ASN A 133 12.19 15.76 12.81
C ASN A 133 10.74 16.16 13.04
N THR A 134 10.44 17.44 12.82
CA THR A 134 9.08 17.97 12.68
C THR A 134 8.80 18.17 11.20
N LEU A 135 7.70 17.60 10.72
CA LEU A 135 7.32 17.71 9.32
C LEU A 135 6.58 19.01 9.05
N PRO A 136 6.85 19.69 7.93
CA PRO A 136 6.12 20.90 7.55
C PRO A 136 4.70 20.56 7.07
N ASN A 137 3.82 21.55 7.06
CA ASN A 137 2.39 21.36 6.74
C ASN A 137 2.11 20.92 5.30
N ASN A 138 3.01 21.22 4.37
CA ASN A 138 2.91 20.83 2.96
C ASN A 138 3.22 19.34 2.72
N VAL A 139 3.74 18.63 3.71
CA VAL A 139 4.01 17.18 3.64
C VAL A 139 2.87 16.43 4.33
N LYS A 140 2.22 15.54 3.57
CA LYS A 140 1.19 14.62 4.09
C LYS A 140 1.64 13.19 3.95
N LEU A 141 1.29 12.36 4.93
CA LEU A 141 1.70 10.96 5.01
C LEU A 141 0.50 10.03 4.84
N THR A 142 0.61 9.06 3.97
CA THR A 142 -0.20 7.84 3.98
C THR A 142 0.70 6.70 4.48
N ILE A 143 0.33 6.07 5.57
CA ILE A 143 1.14 5.08 6.28
C ILE A 143 0.52 3.71 6.12
N THR A 144 1.25 2.75 5.54
CA THR A 144 0.84 1.33 5.53
C THR A 144 1.51 0.58 6.68
N THR A 145 0.72 -0.18 7.43
CA THR A 145 1.20 -0.94 8.59
C THR A 145 0.42 -2.23 8.77
N ASN A 146 1.05 -3.22 9.42
CA ASN A 146 0.35 -4.41 9.91
C ASN A 146 -0.47 -4.14 11.18
N GLY A 147 -0.30 -2.98 11.78
CA GLY A 147 -1.09 -2.51 12.93
C GLY A 147 -0.69 -3.08 14.29
N THR A 148 0.23 -4.06 14.37
CA THR A 148 0.49 -4.81 15.62
C THR A 148 1.19 -4.00 16.70
N THR A 149 2.04 -3.05 16.32
CA THR A 149 2.89 -2.29 17.25
C THR A 149 2.45 -0.83 17.45
N LEU A 150 1.33 -0.41 16.87
CA LEU A 150 0.86 0.98 16.93
C LEU A 150 0.73 1.51 18.38
N HIS A 151 0.27 0.67 19.31
CA HIS A 151 0.14 1.05 20.73
C HIS A 151 1.45 1.54 21.36
N GLN A 152 2.61 1.12 20.83
CA GLN A 152 3.94 1.54 21.33
C GLN A 152 4.37 2.92 20.79
N TYR A 153 3.66 3.44 19.80
CA TYR A 153 4.04 4.66 19.08
C TYR A 153 2.93 5.72 19.05
N LYS A 154 1.98 5.64 19.99
CA LYS A 154 0.87 6.61 20.09
C LYS A 154 1.36 8.05 20.15
N ASP A 155 2.31 8.36 21.02
CA ASP A 155 2.89 9.70 21.15
C ASP A 155 3.54 10.18 19.84
N LEU A 156 4.18 9.28 19.08
CA LEU A 156 4.78 9.62 17.78
C LEU A 156 3.70 9.91 16.73
N ILE A 157 2.63 9.11 16.73
CA ILE A 157 1.48 9.30 15.84
C ILE A 157 0.78 10.62 16.17
N GLU A 158 0.58 10.94 17.43
CA GLU A 158 0.01 12.21 17.88
C GLU A 158 0.89 13.40 17.48
N LYS A 159 2.22 13.29 17.64
CA LYS A 159 3.18 14.29 17.14
C LYS A 159 3.01 14.58 15.65
N MET A 160 2.75 13.53 14.84
CA MET A 160 2.60 13.64 13.39
C MET A 160 1.15 13.83 12.94
N HIS A 161 0.18 13.94 13.85
CA HIS A 161 -1.25 13.90 13.54
C HIS A 161 -1.65 14.84 12.39
N SER A 162 -1.18 16.09 12.42
CA SER A 162 -1.48 17.07 11.38
C SER A 162 -0.91 16.73 10.00
N ASN A 163 0.11 15.86 9.94
CA ASN A 163 0.73 15.40 8.72
C ASN A 163 0.14 14.06 8.22
N ILE A 164 -0.48 13.26 9.09
CA ILE A 164 -1.07 11.99 8.69
C ILE A 164 -2.37 12.25 7.91
N LEU A 165 -2.36 11.91 6.64
CA LEU A 165 -3.54 11.92 5.77
C LEU A 165 -4.40 10.67 6.01
N SER A 166 -3.75 9.52 6.13
CA SER A 166 -4.42 8.26 6.43
C SER A 166 -3.45 7.17 6.88
N VAL A 167 -4.01 6.15 7.55
CA VAL A 167 -3.32 4.90 7.90
C VAL A 167 -4.01 3.75 7.18
N VAL A 168 -3.26 2.94 6.45
CA VAL A 168 -3.73 1.72 5.80
C VAL A 168 -3.32 0.53 6.65
N VAL A 169 -4.29 -0.19 7.20
CA VAL A 169 -4.04 -1.35 8.05
C VAL A 169 -4.23 -2.64 7.26
N SER A 170 -3.17 -3.43 7.18
CA SER A 170 -3.18 -4.74 6.53
C SER A 170 -3.64 -5.81 7.50
N LEU A 171 -4.96 -6.07 7.57
CA LEU A 171 -5.57 -6.99 8.54
C LEU A 171 -5.79 -8.39 7.96
N ASP A 172 -6.30 -8.51 6.72
CA ASP A 172 -6.47 -9.75 5.93
C ASP A 172 -7.38 -10.83 6.52
N ALA A 173 -8.12 -10.57 7.58
CA ALA A 173 -8.99 -11.56 8.21
C ALA A 173 -10.21 -10.91 8.86
N GLY A 174 -11.32 -11.63 8.88
CA GLY A 174 -12.54 -11.27 9.59
C GLY A 174 -12.67 -11.93 10.96
N THR A 175 -11.77 -12.88 11.30
CA THR A 175 -11.76 -13.64 12.55
C THR A 175 -10.36 -13.82 13.12
N PRO A 176 -10.22 -14.00 14.48
CA PRO A 176 -8.92 -14.26 15.12
C PRO A 176 -8.22 -15.50 14.58
N GLU A 177 -8.99 -16.58 14.32
CA GLU A 177 -8.46 -17.86 13.85
C GLU A 177 -7.77 -17.71 12.49
N THR A 178 -8.44 -17.04 11.55
CA THR A 178 -7.88 -16.80 10.21
C THR A 178 -6.73 -15.80 10.27
N TYR A 179 -6.83 -14.77 11.11
CA TYR A 179 -5.74 -13.80 11.31
C TYR A 179 -4.46 -14.49 11.80
N THR A 180 -4.57 -15.35 12.81
CA THR A 180 -3.41 -16.11 13.32
C THR A 180 -2.76 -16.96 12.23
N GLN A 181 -3.56 -17.58 11.34
CA GLN A 181 -3.04 -18.41 10.26
C GLN A 181 -2.33 -17.60 9.15
N ILE A 182 -2.75 -16.34 8.93
CA ILE A 182 -2.27 -15.48 7.83
C ILE A 182 -1.17 -14.52 8.30
N ARG A 183 -1.34 -13.94 9.50
CA ARG A 183 -0.43 -12.92 10.04
C ARG A 183 0.48 -13.43 11.16
N ASN A 184 0.14 -14.58 11.75
CA ASN A 184 0.87 -15.18 12.87
C ASN A 184 1.10 -14.17 14.02
N SER A 185 0.05 -13.47 14.42
CA SER A 185 0.10 -12.38 15.40
C SER A 185 -1.21 -12.27 16.19
N ASP A 186 -1.25 -11.36 17.16
CA ASP A 186 -2.40 -11.10 18.01
C ASP A 186 -3.45 -10.24 17.28
N PHE A 187 -4.62 -10.81 17.06
CA PHE A 187 -5.74 -10.16 16.41
C PHE A 187 -6.33 -9.04 17.26
N GLU A 188 -6.59 -9.30 18.54
CA GLU A 188 -7.24 -8.32 19.43
C GLU A 188 -6.38 -7.07 19.59
N GLN A 189 -5.06 -7.23 19.67
CA GLN A 189 -4.15 -6.08 19.73
C GLN A 189 -4.28 -5.17 18.50
N VAL A 190 -4.45 -5.74 17.30
CA VAL A 190 -4.63 -4.93 16.08
C VAL A 190 -6.01 -4.28 16.07
N ILE A 191 -7.04 -4.98 16.50
CA ILE A 191 -8.40 -4.43 16.64
C ILE A 191 -8.41 -3.24 17.59
N ASP A 192 -7.76 -3.35 18.75
CA ASP A 192 -7.66 -2.26 19.72
C ASP A 192 -6.87 -1.07 19.16
N ASN A 193 -5.80 -1.33 18.41
CA ASN A 193 -5.05 -0.29 17.72
C ASN A 193 -5.91 0.43 16.65
N CYS A 194 -6.74 -0.31 15.89
CA CYS A 194 -7.66 0.28 14.92
C CYS A 194 -8.75 1.14 15.61
N ARG A 195 -9.30 0.66 16.72
CA ARG A 195 -10.25 1.44 17.53
C ARG A 195 -9.62 2.75 18.01
N TRP A 196 -8.40 2.67 18.54
CA TRP A 196 -7.67 3.86 18.99
C TRP A 196 -7.44 4.87 17.85
N LEU A 197 -7.06 4.42 16.64
CA LEU A 197 -6.94 5.30 15.47
C LEU A 197 -8.27 6.02 15.18
N HIS A 198 -9.37 5.29 15.19
CA HIS A 198 -10.71 5.84 14.94
C HIS A 198 -11.12 6.87 16.02
N GLU A 199 -10.93 6.55 17.29
CA GLU A 199 -11.23 7.42 18.44
C GLU A 199 -10.41 8.72 18.43
N ASN A 200 -9.21 8.69 17.85
CA ASN A 200 -8.35 9.86 17.67
C ASN A 200 -8.51 10.55 16.30
N ASN A 201 -9.61 10.29 15.58
CA ASN A 201 -9.94 10.90 14.29
C ASN A 201 -8.88 10.73 13.21
N ILE A 202 -8.12 9.63 13.25
CA ILE A 202 -7.16 9.29 12.21
C ILE A 202 -7.89 8.48 11.13
N VAL A 203 -7.90 9.01 9.91
CA VAL A 203 -8.52 8.32 8.77
C VAL A 203 -7.84 6.98 8.55
N THR A 204 -8.61 5.91 8.64
CA THR A 204 -8.09 4.55 8.51
C THR A 204 -8.73 3.83 7.32
N HIS A 205 -7.92 3.08 6.59
CA HIS A 205 -8.34 2.22 5.49
C HIS A 205 -7.96 0.77 5.79
N GLY A 206 -8.82 -0.17 5.42
CA GLY A 206 -8.55 -1.59 5.55
C GLY A 206 -8.00 -2.17 4.25
N GLN A 207 -6.94 -2.97 4.34
CA GLN A 207 -6.42 -3.74 3.21
C GLN A 207 -6.62 -5.24 3.46
N PHE A 208 -7.03 -5.97 2.40
CA PHE A 208 -7.29 -7.39 2.44
C PHE A 208 -6.63 -8.08 1.24
N VAL A 209 -5.64 -8.93 1.52
CA VAL A 209 -5.02 -9.79 0.52
C VAL A 209 -5.77 -11.12 0.48
N LEU A 210 -6.59 -11.28 -0.57
CA LEU A 210 -7.44 -12.45 -0.76
C LEU A 210 -6.60 -13.68 -1.13
N GLN A 211 -6.71 -14.72 -0.34
CA GLN A 211 -6.03 -15.99 -0.50
C GLN A 211 -6.94 -17.14 -0.02
N ARG A 212 -6.55 -18.39 -0.29
CA ARG A 212 -7.37 -19.56 0.04
C ARG A 212 -7.85 -19.60 1.50
N LYS A 213 -7.01 -19.18 2.44
CA LYS A 213 -7.30 -19.26 3.87
C LYS A 213 -8.39 -18.30 4.34
N ASN A 214 -8.56 -17.16 3.66
CA ASN A 214 -9.51 -16.13 4.05
C ASN A 214 -10.63 -15.89 3.02
N GLN A 215 -10.69 -16.67 1.94
CA GLN A 215 -11.67 -16.46 0.86
C GLN A 215 -13.13 -16.57 1.30
N ASN A 216 -13.41 -17.26 2.42
CA ASN A 216 -14.75 -17.38 3.00
C ASN A 216 -15.09 -16.29 4.04
N GLU A 217 -14.19 -15.29 4.20
CA GLU A 217 -14.33 -14.23 5.21
C GLU A 217 -14.42 -12.81 4.60
N VAL A 218 -14.55 -12.69 3.30
CA VAL A 218 -14.58 -11.38 2.63
C VAL A 218 -15.71 -10.48 3.15
N VAL A 219 -16.89 -11.04 3.39
CA VAL A 219 -18.04 -10.32 3.97
C VAL A 219 -17.82 -10.03 5.45
N LYS A 220 -17.32 -10.99 6.22
CA LYS A 220 -17.01 -10.79 7.65
C LYS A 220 -15.96 -9.68 7.84
N TYR A 221 -14.94 -9.67 6.98
CA TYR A 221 -13.94 -8.60 6.99
C TYR A 221 -14.55 -7.23 6.66
N TYR A 222 -15.43 -7.16 5.67
CA TYR A 222 -16.15 -5.94 5.33
C TYR A 222 -16.95 -5.40 6.52
N GLU A 223 -17.73 -6.27 7.18
CA GLU A 223 -18.51 -5.90 8.37
C GLU A 223 -17.60 -5.46 9.54
N LEU A 224 -16.48 -6.15 9.74
CA LEU A 224 -15.49 -5.79 10.75
C LEU A 224 -14.91 -4.40 10.45
N GLY A 225 -14.51 -4.14 9.21
CA GLY A 225 -13.97 -2.85 8.80
C GLY A 225 -14.93 -1.69 9.05
N HIS A 226 -16.23 -1.90 8.80
CA HIS A 226 -17.26 -0.93 9.14
C HIS A 226 -17.35 -0.67 10.66
N ARG A 227 -17.32 -1.74 11.47
CA ARG A 227 -17.34 -1.59 12.95
C ARG A 227 -16.08 -0.88 13.47
N LEU A 228 -14.95 -1.02 12.79
CA LEU A 228 -13.70 -0.33 13.12
C LEU A 228 -13.62 1.10 12.56
N GLY A 229 -14.62 1.56 11.82
CA GLY A 229 -14.66 2.90 11.24
C GLY A 229 -13.73 3.07 10.04
N PHE A 230 -13.37 2.02 9.32
CA PHE A 230 -12.57 2.14 8.10
C PHE A 230 -13.32 2.96 7.04
N LYS A 231 -12.67 4.02 6.57
CA LYS A 231 -13.23 4.91 5.55
C LYS A 231 -13.40 4.20 4.20
N THR A 232 -12.43 3.37 3.85
CA THR A 232 -12.50 2.50 2.67
C THR A 232 -11.87 1.15 2.97
N ILE A 233 -12.28 0.15 2.21
CA ILE A 233 -11.67 -1.18 2.21
C ILE A 233 -11.17 -1.45 0.80
N SER A 234 -9.95 -1.95 0.68
CA SER A 234 -9.38 -2.42 -0.57
C SER A 234 -9.07 -3.92 -0.51
N MET A 235 -9.35 -4.62 -1.60
CA MET A 235 -9.07 -6.04 -1.74
C MET A 235 -8.23 -6.30 -2.97
N GLN A 236 -7.20 -7.12 -2.82
CA GLN A 236 -6.33 -7.59 -3.91
C GLN A 236 -6.07 -9.08 -3.79
N LEU A 237 -5.70 -9.72 -4.89
CA LEU A 237 -5.26 -11.11 -4.85
C LEU A 237 -3.88 -11.22 -4.20
N LEU A 238 -3.62 -12.40 -3.64
CA LEU A 238 -2.29 -12.77 -3.22
C LEU A 238 -1.33 -12.71 -4.42
N ASP A 239 -0.20 -12.02 -4.26
CA ASP A 239 0.86 -11.95 -5.24
C ASP A 239 1.89 -13.07 -5.05
N ARG A 240 2.49 -13.50 -6.16
CA ARG A 240 3.53 -14.50 -6.15
C ARG A 240 4.89 -13.85 -5.87
N TRP A 241 5.24 -13.75 -4.59
CA TRP A 241 6.59 -13.39 -4.18
C TRP A 241 7.56 -14.52 -4.49
N GLY A 242 8.63 -14.27 -5.20
CA GLY A 242 9.52 -15.30 -5.83
C GLY A 242 10.21 -16.32 -4.90
N HIS A 243 9.95 -16.32 -3.59
CA HIS A 243 10.52 -17.26 -2.62
C HIS A 243 9.62 -18.48 -2.33
N HIS A 244 8.40 -18.52 -2.85
CA HIS A 244 7.49 -19.64 -2.66
C HIS A 244 7.62 -20.68 -3.74
N THR A 245 7.51 -21.97 -3.33
CA THR A 245 7.43 -23.07 -4.29
C THR A 245 6.11 -23.06 -5.06
N GLU A 246 6.10 -23.71 -6.23
CA GLU A 246 4.87 -23.89 -7.01
C GLU A 246 3.77 -24.60 -6.21
N GLN A 247 4.15 -25.63 -5.44
CA GLN A 247 3.21 -26.35 -4.58
C GLN A 247 2.61 -25.43 -3.49
N TRP A 248 3.44 -24.58 -2.86
CA TRP A 248 2.94 -23.63 -1.89
C TRP A 248 1.94 -22.66 -2.53
N TRP A 249 2.29 -22.14 -3.72
CA TRP A 249 1.42 -21.24 -4.47
C TRP A 249 0.06 -21.88 -4.77
N ASN A 250 0.04 -23.09 -5.35
CA ASN A 250 -1.18 -23.79 -5.71
C ASN A 250 -2.08 -24.10 -4.50
N ASN A 251 -1.49 -24.24 -3.31
CA ASN A 251 -2.23 -24.47 -2.07
C ASN A 251 -2.77 -23.20 -1.43
N ASN A 252 -2.22 -22.04 -1.74
CA ASN A 252 -2.57 -20.78 -1.07
C ASN A 252 -3.26 -19.75 -1.96
N GLN A 253 -3.17 -19.86 -3.29
CA GLN A 253 -3.97 -19.01 -4.17
C GLN A 253 -5.47 -19.26 -3.97
N VAL A 254 -6.27 -18.25 -4.22
CA VAL A 254 -7.73 -18.32 -4.07
C VAL A 254 -8.33 -19.43 -4.96
N ALA A 255 -9.31 -20.15 -4.41
CA ALA A 255 -10.15 -21.07 -5.21
C ALA A 255 -11.46 -20.32 -5.54
N VAL A 256 -11.57 -19.92 -6.78
CA VAL A 256 -12.73 -19.17 -7.25
C VAL A 256 -13.92 -20.11 -7.42
N ASP A 257 -15.01 -19.84 -6.71
CA ASP A 257 -16.30 -20.49 -6.86
C ASP A 257 -17.42 -19.45 -7.00
N GLN A 258 -18.64 -19.88 -7.31
CA GLN A 258 -19.77 -18.98 -7.52
C GLN A 258 -20.13 -18.18 -6.26
N LYS A 259 -19.97 -18.79 -5.07
CA LYS A 259 -20.23 -18.10 -3.81
C LYS A 259 -19.30 -16.91 -3.64
N LEU A 260 -17.99 -17.11 -3.79
CA LEU A 260 -16.99 -16.06 -3.70
C LEU A 260 -17.25 -14.95 -4.73
N LEU A 261 -17.57 -15.31 -5.98
CA LEU A 261 -17.89 -14.31 -7.01
C LEU A 261 -19.10 -13.46 -6.64
N ASN A 262 -20.16 -14.06 -6.09
CA ASN A 262 -21.33 -13.33 -5.63
C ASN A 262 -20.99 -12.38 -4.47
N GLU A 263 -20.19 -12.84 -3.51
CA GLU A 263 -19.72 -12.01 -2.38
C GLU A 263 -18.85 -10.85 -2.85
N LEU A 264 -17.90 -11.09 -3.77
CA LEU A 264 -17.05 -10.03 -4.32
C LEU A 264 -17.86 -9.01 -5.14
N ASN A 265 -18.84 -9.45 -5.92
CA ASN A 265 -19.77 -8.55 -6.64
C ASN A 265 -20.59 -7.69 -5.65
N PHE A 266 -21.13 -8.30 -4.60
CA PHE A 266 -21.81 -7.56 -3.54
C PHE A 266 -20.90 -6.49 -2.94
N LEU A 267 -19.68 -6.83 -2.57
CA LEU A 267 -18.71 -5.90 -1.98
C LEU A 267 -18.29 -4.79 -2.94
N SER A 268 -18.10 -5.11 -4.23
CA SER A 268 -17.79 -4.12 -5.26
C SER A 268 -18.90 -3.07 -5.40
N ASN A 269 -20.17 -3.51 -5.33
CA ASN A 269 -21.34 -2.63 -5.36
C ASN A 269 -21.52 -1.83 -4.04
N ASN A 270 -20.84 -2.21 -2.97
CA ASN A 270 -20.84 -1.53 -1.67
C ASN A 270 -19.53 -0.76 -1.41
N ASN A 271 -18.93 -0.20 -2.45
CA ASN A 271 -17.76 0.69 -2.40
C ASN A 271 -16.47 0.02 -1.87
N VAL A 272 -16.34 -1.30 -1.89
CA VAL A 272 -15.06 -1.96 -1.67
C VAL A 272 -14.21 -1.82 -2.93
N GLN A 273 -13.00 -1.30 -2.78
CA GLN A 273 -12.07 -1.13 -3.89
C GLN A 273 -11.46 -2.48 -4.29
N MET A 274 -11.88 -3.00 -5.42
CA MET A 274 -11.28 -4.20 -6.00
C MET A 274 -10.03 -3.84 -6.81
N CYS A 275 -8.89 -4.42 -6.47
CA CYS A 275 -7.61 -4.16 -7.13
C CYS A 275 -7.22 -5.28 -8.09
N GLY A 276 -6.54 -4.90 -9.18
CA GLY A 276 -5.85 -5.83 -10.09
C GLY A 276 -6.67 -7.04 -10.52
N GLY A 277 -6.15 -8.23 -10.20
CA GLY A 277 -6.71 -9.51 -10.62
C GLY A 277 -8.15 -9.79 -10.15
N ILE A 278 -8.66 -9.17 -9.06
CA ILE A 278 -10.05 -9.34 -8.65
C ILE A 278 -11.00 -8.70 -9.67
N LYS A 279 -10.67 -7.51 -10.18
CA LYS A 279 -11.49 -6.88 -11.26
C LYS A 279 -11.53 -7.77 -12.50
N HIS A 280 -10.42 -8.39 -12.85
CA HIS A 280 -10.38 -9.33 -13.98
C HIS A 280 -11.27 -10.55 -13.72
N LEU A 281 -11.22 -11.14 -12.53
CA LEU A 281 -12.10 -12.25 -12.14
C LEU A 281 -13.58 -11.90 -12.26
N LEU A 282 -13.98 -10.71 -11.83
CA LEU A 282 -15.36 -10.26 -11.91
C LEU A 282 -15.81 -10.03 -13.36
N ASN A 283 -14.96 -9.42 -14.19
CA ASN A 283 -15.29 -9.11 -15.59
C ASN A 283 -15.39 -10.36 -16.47
N THR A 284 -14.53 -11.36 -16.26
CA THR A 284 -14.51 -12.60 -17.08
C THR A 284 -15.69 -13.52 -16.79
N ASN A 285 -16.26 -13.46 -15.60
CA ASN A 285 -17.39 -14.31 -15.22
C ASN A 285 -18.78 -13.69 -15.52
N HIS A 286 -18.84 -12.44 -16.00
CA HIS A 286 -20.08 -11.86 -16.54
C HIS A 286 -20.44 -12.33 -17.95
N HIS A 287 -19.54 -13.07 -18.64
CA HIS A 287 -19.74 -13.54 -20.02
C HIS A 287 -19.98 -15.04 -20.16
N SER A 288 -20.18 -15.80 -19.06
CA SER A 288 -20.66 -17.18 -19.16
C SER A 288 -22.18 -17.17 -19.21
N PRO A 289 -22.82 -17.49 -20.36
CA PRO A 289 -24.26 -17.72 -20.39
C PRO A 289 -24.59 -18.94 -19.54
N ALA A 290 -25.71 -18.85 -18.83
CA ALA A 290 -26.33 -19.95 -18.09
C ALA A 290 -26.77 -21.10 -19.01
#